data_acb9e7a31bcfc975d223cabc33b6e079
#
_entry.id   acb9e7a31bcfc975d223cabc33b6e079
#
_cell.length_a   1.000
_cell.length_b   1.000
_cell.length_c   1.000
_cell.angle_alpha   90.00
_cell.angle_beta   90.00
_cell.angle_gamma   90.00
#
_symmetry.space_group_name_H-M   'P 1'
#
loop_
_entity.id
_entity.type
_entity.pdbx_description
1 polymer ?
#
loop_
_entity_poly.entity_id
_entity_poly.type
_entity_poly.pdbx_seq_one_letter_code
_entity_poly.pdbx_strand_id
1 'polypeptide(L)'
;MSELITENKNALVIGAGIAGLAIALRLKNKGYEVTVMEANAYPGGKISNLELDGYRFDTGPSLLTMPHLIDELFSLFNENPCDFFNYRRKDSICNYFWEDGTRFSAAADKEVLINDLLSTFQVSKYEIENYLEKNRQKYELTSGVFLEKSLHKISTYITTTTLKALLNFYKLDTNKSLDTTNKKSFRDQKLVQLFNRFATYNGSSPYKTPGIMSMIPYLEMQLGTFTPKGGMKEIALSLYALALKKGVQFKFNEEVTKITIDKKAITGLISTKGRYEASLVVSNSDIFTSYSSLLKDDLSPKKIVQQERSSSAIIFYWGIRKQFPELDLHNILFSSDYETEFDTLFNQQLISSDPTIYINISSKEEQADAPAGSENWFVMINTPANYNQDWDALIIEAKKNIISKINSILKIDLEPLIECESILDPRTIESKTKSHRGSLYGASSNSKFAAFLRHPNFTSKIKGLYFCGGSVHPGGGIPLSLLSAKIVSDLIDK
;
A
#
# COMPACT_ATOMS: atom_id res chain seq x y z
N MET A 1 4.54 -42.36 -32.70
CA MET A 1 3.72 -41.50 -31.82
C MET A 1 4.61 -41.15 -30.63
N SER A 2 5.25 -39.98 -30.68
CA SER A 2 5.99 -39.44 -29.53
C SER A 2 4.94 -38.86 -28.57
N GLU A 3 4.76 -39.47 -27.43
CA GLU A 3 4.01 -38.88 -26.32
C GLU A 3 4.70 -37.55 -26.01
N LEU A 4 4.00 -36.47 -26.24
CA LEU A 4 4.30 -35.16 -25.70
C LEU A 4 4.20 -35.29 -24.18
N ILE A 5 5.32 -35.57 -23.53
CA ILE A 5 5.46 -35.41 -22.08
C ILE A 5 5.21 -33.89 -21.84
N THR A 6 3.99 -33.53 -21.53
CA THR A 6 3.69 -32.22 -20.99
C THR A 6 4.44 -32.11 -19.68
N GLU A 7 5.57 -31.41 -19.67
CA GLU A 7 6.23 -31.04 -18.41
C GLU A 7 5.17 -30.43 -17.50
N ASN A 8 4.87 -31.12 -16.43
CA ASN A 8 3.88 -30.68 -15.45
C ASN A 8 4.43 -29.39 -14.78
N LYS A 9 3.96 -28.23 -15.26
CA LYS A 9 4.46 -26.91 -14.83
C LYS A 9 3.90 -26.57 -13.46
N ASN A 10 4.50 -27.10 -12.40
CA ASN A 10 4.11 -26.82 -11.02
C ASN A 10 4.75 -25.52 -10.51
N ALA A 11 3.94 -24.68 -9.90
CA ALA A 11 4.37 -23.43 -9.27
C ALA A 11 3.85 -23.36 -7.82
N LEU A 12 4.70 -22.92 -6.92
CA LEU A 12 4.34 -22.65 -5.52
C LEU A 12 4.41 -21.15 -5.25
N VAL A 13 3.38 -20.64 -4.60
CA VAL A 13 3.28 -19.23 -4.19
C VAL A 13 3.27 -19.17 -2.67
N ILE A 14 4.16 -18.37 -2.07
CA ILE A 14 4.25 -18.18 -0.63
C ILE A 14 3.48 -16.92 -0.26
N GLY A 15 2.37 -17.08 0.48
CA GLY A 15 1.51 -16.00 0.95
C GLY A 15 0.35 -15.68 0.01
N ALA A 16 -0.88 -15.69 0.55
CA ALA A 16 -2.12 -15.35 -0.14
C ALA A 16 -2.50 -13.85 -0.01
N GLY A 17 -1.51 -12.96 0.14
CA GLY A 17 -1.74 -11.52 0.04
C GLY A 17 -2.11 -11.11 -1.39
N ILE A 18 -2.47 -9.83 -1.60
CA ILE A 18 -3.01 -9.35 -2.89
C ILE A 18 -2.08 -9.66 -4.09
N ALA A 19 -0.77 -9.52 -3.93
CA ALA A 19 0.17 -9.87 -4.99
C ALA A 19 0.33 -11.38 -5.17
N GLY A 20 0.19 -12.17 -4.09
CA GLY A 20 0.18 -13.63 -4.15
C GLY A 20 -1.03 -14.17 -4.90
N LEU A 21 -2.22 -13.63 -4.65
CA LEU A 21 -3.43 -13.94 -5.39
C LEU A 21 -3.30 -13.57 -6.88
N ALA A 22 -2.79 -12.36 -7.14
CA ALA A 22 -2.61 -11.87 -8.51
C ALA A 22 -1.60 -12.72 -9.31
N ILE A 23 -0.46 -13.09 -8.72
CA ILE A 23 0.52 -13.94 -9.41
C ILE A 23 0.01 -15.38 -9.59
N ALA A 24 -0.74 -15.91 -8.64
CA ALA A 24 -1.35 -17.23 -8.77
C ALA A 24 -2.31 -17.30 -9.96
N LEU A 25 -3.17 -16.29 -10.13
CA LEU A 25 -4.05 -16.15 -11.28
C LEU A 25 -3.26 -16.04 -12.60
N ARG A 26 -2.24 -15.18 -12.65
CA ARG A 26 -1.42 -15.00 -13.85
C ARG A 26 -0.66 -16.28 -14.25
N LEU A 27 -0.13 -17.02 -13.27
CA LEU A 27 0.52 -18.31 -13.52
C LEU A 27 -0.49 -19.36 -13.99
N LYS A 28 -1.68 -19.40 -13.40
CA LYS A 28 -2.73 -20.32 -13.85
C LYS A 28 -3.14 -20.04 -15.30
N ASN A 29 -3.28 -18.75 -15.68
CA ASN A 29 -3.55 -18.36 -17.07
C ASN A 29 -2.43 -18.78 -18.05
N LYS A 30 -1.19 -18.97 -17.56
CA LYS A 30 -0.06 -19.48 -18.33
C LYS A 30 0.06 -21.02 -18.32
N GLY A 31 -0.94 -21.71 -17.79
CA GLY A 31 -1.00 -23.17 -17.76
C GLY A 31 -0.21 -23.83 -16.66
N TYR A 32 0.18 -23.11 -15.59
CA TYR A 32 0.79 -23.71 -14.42
C TYR A 32 -0.26 -24.36 -13.51
N GLU A 33 0.09 -25.49 -12.90
CA GLU A 33 -0.59 -25.98 -11.71
C GLU A 33 -0.05 -25.22 -10.50
N VAL A 34 -0.94 -24.44 -9.85
CA VAL A 34 -0.54 -23.47 -8.83
C VAL A 34 -1.06 -23.89 -7.46
N THR A 35 -0.17 -23.93 -6.48
CA THR A 35 -0.52 -24.06 -5.06
C THR A 35 -0.05 -22.82 -4.30
N VAL A 36 -0.96 -22.18 -3.59
CA VAL A 36 -0.69 -21.03 -2.71
C VAL A 36 -0.68 -21.52 -1.27
N MET A 37 0.38 -21.18 -0.53
CA MET A 37 0.54 -21.51 0.89
C MET A 37 0.42 -20.25 1.73
N GLU A 38 -0.46 -20.26 2.72
CA GLU A 38 -0.76 -19.11 3.60
C GLU A 38 -0.67 -19.55 5.06
N ALA A 39 0.06 -18.75 5.85
CA ALA A 39 0.23 -19.00 7.28
C ALA A 39 -1.07 -18.75 8.08
N ASN A 40 -1.87 -17.79 7.64
CA ASN A 40 -3.15 -17.46 8.26
C ASN A 40 -4.28 -18.36 7.77
N ALA A 41 -5.45 -18.28 8.43
CA ALA A 41 -6.65 -19.03 8.06
C ALA A 41 -7.44 -18.41 6.89
N TYR A 42 -6.99 -17.26 6.35
CA TYR A 42 -7.74 -16.45 5.38
C TYR A 42 -6.82 -15.81 4.33
N PRO A 43 -7.34 -15.51 3.12
CA PRO A 43 -6.61 -14.77 2.10
C PRO A 43 -6.64 -13.26 2.36
N GLY A 44 -5.73 -12.50 1.71
CA GLY A 44 -5.71 -11.03 1.71
C GLY A 44 -4.49 -10.43 2.39
N GLY A 45 -3.84 -11.16 3.29
CA GLY A 45 -2.67 -10.66 4.00
C GLY A 45 -3.00 -9.42 4.84
N LYS A 46 -2.51 -8.24 4.42
CA LYS A 46 -2.81 -6.95 5.07
C LYS A 46 -4.23 -6.45 4.82
N ILE A 47 -4.93 -6.99 3.83
CA ILE A 47 -6.34 -6.65 3.54
C ILE A 47 -7.22 -7.65 4.28
N SER A 48 -7.79 -7.23 5.39
CA SER A 48 -8.64 -8.05 6.26
C SER A 48 -9.72 -7.18 6.92
N ASN A 49 -10.57 -7.77 7.73
CA ASN A 49 -11.54 -7.05 8.55
C ASN A 49 -11.48 -7.51 10.01
N LEU A 50 -12.06 -6.70 10.87
CA LEU A 50 -12.30 -6.96 12.28
C LEU A 50 -13.79 -6.70 12.55
N GLU A 51 -14.44 -7.60 13.28
CA GLU A 51 -15.78 -7.42 13.83
C GLU A 51 -15.65 -7.32 15.35
N LEU A 52 -16.24 -6.29 15.94
CA LEU A 52 -16.18 -6.01 17.36
C LEU A 52 -17.47 -5.32 17.80
N ASP A 53 -18.23 -5.94 18.71
CA ASP A 53 -19.45 -5.39 19.34
C ASP A 53 -20.46 -4.79 18.35
N GLY A 54 -20.66 -5.44 17.20
CA GLY A 54 -21.59 -5.00 16.15
C GLY A 54 -21.00 -3.97 15.17
N TYR A 55 -19.75 -3.60 15.33
CA TYR A 55 -18.99 -2.78 14.38
C TYR A 55 -18.10 -3.65 13.50
N ARG A 56 -18.01 -3.31 12.22
CA ARG A 56 -17.08 -3.91 11.27
C ARG A 56 -16.05 -2.86 10.83
N PHE A 57 -14.77 -3.25 10.78
CA PHE A 57 -13.66 -2.39 10.37
C PHE A 57 -12.84 -3.08 9.29
N ASP A 58 -12.44 -2.35 8.25
CA ASP A 58 -11.34 -2.77 7.41
C ASP A 58 -10.01 -2.57 8.16
N THR A 59 -9.15 -3.61 8.25
CA THR A 59 -7.96 -3.57 9.12
C THR A 59 -6.65 -3.25 8.39
N GLY A 60 -6.71 -2.94 7.12
CA GLY A 60 -5.55 -2.69 6.28
C GLY A 60 -5.62 -1.38 5.51
N PRO A 61 -5.19 -1.38 4.24
CA PRO A 61 -5.35 -0.20 3.39
C PRO A 61 -6.83 0.15 3.23
N SER A 62 -7.15 1.42 3.34
CA SER A 62 -8.51 1.96 3.31
C SER A 62 -8.83 2.72 2.01
N LEU A 63 -7.85 2.86 1.11
CA LEU A 63 -7.99 3.61 -0.14
C LEU A 63 -7.79 2.70 -1.34
N LEU A 64 -8.72 2.75 -2.30
CA LEU A 64 -8.60 2.09 -3.58
C LEU A 64 -8.40 3.12 -4.70
N THR A 65 -7.29 2.99 -5.42
CA THR A 65 -7.01 3.68 -6.68
C THR A 65 -6.70 2.65 -7.75
N MET A 66 -6.84 3.02 -9.03
CA MET A 66 -6.51 2.16 -10.18
C MET A 66 -7.22 0.78 -10.15
N PRO A 67 -8.55 0.71 -9.94
CA PRO A 67 -9.27 -0.57 -9.84
C PRO A 67 -9.18 -1.42 -11.11
N HIS A 68 -8.92 -0.81 -12.28
CA HIS A 68 -8.71 -1.52 -13.54
C HIS A 68 -7.60 -2.58 -13.49
N LEU A 69 -6.64 -2.47 -12.54
CA LEU A 69 -5.62 -3.50 -12.33
C LEU A 69 -6.21 -4.78 -11.70
N ILE A 70 -7.32 -4.65 -10.96
CA ILE A 70 -8.08 -5.77 -10.44
C ILE A 70 -8.93 -6.36 -11.58
N ASP A 71 -9.63 -5.51 -12.33
CA ASP A 71 -10.48 -5.92 -13.45
C ASP A 71 -9.69 -6.68 -14.52
N GLU A 72 -8.42 -6.29 -14.76
CA GLU A 72 -7.50 -6.99 -15.66
C GLU A 72 -7.37 -8.48 -15.31
N LEU A 73 -7.34 -8.84 -14.02
CA LEU A 73 -7.17 -10.24 -13.58
C LEU A 73 -8.39 -11.10 -13.93
N PHE A 74 -9.59 -10.56 -13.89
CA PHE A 74 -10.80 -11.24 -14.35
C PHE A 74 -10.81 -11.39 -15.87
N SER A 75 -10.42 -10.32 -16.58
CA SER A 75 -10.35 -10.29 -18.04
C SER A 75 -9.39 -11.34 -18.61
N LEU A 76 -8.31 -11.73 -17.88
CA LEU A 76 -7.41 -12.82 -18.28
C LEU A 76 -8.14 -14.15 -18.52
N PHE A 77 -9.28 -14.34 -17.90
CA PHE A 77 -10.06 -15.57 -17.95
C PHE A 77 -11.40 -15.40 -18.66
N ASN A 78 -11.61 -14.28 -19.36
CA ASN A 78 -12.88 -13.89 -19.98
C ASN A 78 -14.05 -13.85 -18.97
N GLU A 79 -13.77 -13.52 -17.72
CA GLU A 79 -14.77 -13.30 -16.67
C GLU A 79 -15.14 -11.82 -16.61
N ASN A 80 -16.42 -11.53 -16.38
CA ASN A 80 -16.86 -10.17 -16.13
C ASN A 80 -16.53 -9.76 -14.69
N PRO A 81 -15.70 -8.71 -14.47
CA PRO A 81 -15.33 -8.27 -13.12
C PRO A 81 -16.55 -8.00 -12.22
N CYS A 82 -17.64 -7.42 -12.78
CA CYS A 82 -18.82 -7.03 -12.02
C CYS A 82 -19.59 -8.21 -11.39
N ASP A 83 -19.36 -9.45 -11.87
CA ASP A 83 -19.96 -10.65 -11.28
C ASP A 83 -19.27 -11.07 -9.96
N PHE A 84 -18.09 -10.53 -9.70
CA PHE A 84 -17.26 -10.87 -8.53
C PHE A 84 -16.96 -9.70 -7.65
N PHE A 85 -16.70 -8.51 -8.22
CA PHE A 85 -16.17 -7.35 -7.53
C PHE A 85 -16.79 -6.07 -8.07
N ASN A 86 -17.44 -5.30 -7.19
CA ASN A 86 -18.07 -4.04 -7.53
C ASN A 86 -17.45 -2.91 -6.70
N TYR A 87 -17.25 -1.76 -7.32
CA TYR A 87 -16.75 -0.56 -6.66
C TYR A 87 -17.40 0.68 -7.27
N ARG A 88 -17.37 1.77 -6.53
CA ARG A 88 -17.85 3.07 -6.99
C ARG A 88 -16.79 4.14 -6.83
N ARG A 89 -16.78 5.13 -7.72
CA ARG A 89 -15.95 6.31 -7.58
C ARG A 89 -16.54 7.21 -6.50
N LYS A 90 -15.67 7.81 -5.69
CA LYS A 90 -16.06 8.78 -4.68
C LYS A 90 -16.18 10.18 -5.29
N ASP A 91 -17.23 10.93 -4.91
CA ASP A 91 -17.39 12.34 -5.29
C ASP A 91 -16.57 13.26 -4.38
N SER A 92 -16.48 12.94 -3.09
CA SER A 92 -15.57 13.55 -2.12
C SER A 92 -14.40 12.62 -1.87
N ILE A 93 -13.18 13.11 -2.12
CA ILE A 93 -11.96 12.31 -2.01
C ILE A 93 -11.51 12.21 -0.56
N CYS A 94 -11.39 13.37 0.11
CA CYS A 94 -10.89 13.46 1.47
C CYS A 94 -11.19 14.82 2.08
N ASN A 95 -11.55 14.84 3.37
CA ASN A 95 -11.70 16.04 4.16
C ASN A 95 -10.42 16.33 4.95
N TYR A 96 -10.03 17.60 5.00
CA TYR A 96 -8.81 18.07 5.66
C TYR A 96 -9.14 19.12 6.71
N PHE A 97 -8.49 18.99 7.87
CA PHE A 97 -8.74 19.86 9.02
C PHE A 97 -7.42 20.34 9.62
N TRP A 98 -7.37 21.62 9.97
CA TRP A 98 -6.27 22.26 10.72
C TRP A 98 -6.79 22.85 12.04
N GLU A 99 -5.93 22.96 13.02
CA GLU A 99 -6.29 23.42 14.36
C GLU A 99 -6.81 24.88 14.39
N ASP A 100 -6.37 25.72 13.45
CA ASP A 100 -6.84 27.09 13.33
C ASP A 100 -8.26 27.23 12.76
N GLY A 101 -8.94 26.11 12.54
CA GLY A 101 -10.31 26.05 12.00
C GLY A 101 -10.39 26.01 10.47
N THR A 102 -9.27 26.05 9.76
CA THR A 102 -9.26 25.83 8.30
C THR A 102 -9.76 24.44 7.98
N ARG A 103 -10.69 24.35 7.02
CA ARG A 103 -11.25 23.09 6.52
C ARG A 103 -11.23 23.09 5.01
N PHE A 104 -10.95 21.96 4.41
CA PHE A 104 -10.95 21.77 2.97
C PHE A 104 -11.48 20.38 2.63
N SER A 105 -12.39 20.29 1.65
CA SER A 105 -12.88 19.03 1.09
C SER A 105 -12.41 18.91 -0.34
N ALA A 106 -11.67 17.83 -0.66
CA ALA A 106 -11.20 17.59 -2.01
C ALA A 106 -12.29 16.91 -2.83
N ALA A 107 -12.88 17.62 -3.78
CA ALA A 107 -13.85 17.07 -4.72
C ALA A 107 -13.17 16.24 -5.82
N ALA A 108 -13.85 15.20 -6.31
CA ALA A 108 -13.40 14.39 -7.45
C ALA A 108 -13.61 15.10 -8.80
N ASP A 109 -14.53 16.04 -8.87
CA ASP A 109 -14.67 16.91 -10.04
C ASP A 109 -13.55 17.95 -10.06
N LYS A 110 -12.85 18.05 -11.19
CA LYS A 110 -11.66 18.89 -11.33
C LYS A 110 -11.96 20.39 -11.18
N GLU A 111 -13.06 20.85 -11.74
CA GLU A 111 -13.40 22.28 -11.69
C GLU A 111 -13.86 22.68 -10.28
N VAL A 112 -14.64 21.81 -9.62
CA VAL A 112 -15.02 22.01 -8.22
C VAL A 112 -13.78 22.01 -7.34
N LEU A 113 -12.88 21.04 -7.49
CA LEU A 113 -11.61 20.97 -6.75
C LEU A 113 -10.78 22.26 -6.90
N ILE A 114 -10.64 22.78 -8.14
CA ILE A 114 -9.90 24.01 -8.39
C ILE A 114 -10.57 25.20 -7.68
N ASN A 115 -11.89 25.33 -7.78
CA ASN A 115 -12.63 26.41 -7.14
C ASN A 115 -12.53 26.35 -5.60
N ASP A 116 -12.61 25.16 -5.02
CA ASP A 116 -12.48 24.94 -3.57
C ASP A 116 -11.06 25.27 -3.09
N LEU A 117 -10.03 24.90 -3.87
CA LEU A 117 -8.63 25.27 -3.58
C LEU A 117 -8.44 26.80 -3.62
N LEU A 118 -9.02 27.49 -4.61
CA LEU A 118 -8.95 28.94 -4.75
C LEU A 118 -9.65 29.67 -3.60
N SER A 119 -10.76 29.14 -3.11
CA SER A 119 -11.54 29.74 -2.02
C SER A 119 -10.89 29.52 -0.65
N THR A 120 -10.14 28.44 -0.49
CA THR A 120 -9.59 28.03 0.81
C THR A 120 -8.16 28.52 1.02
N PHE A 121 -7.33 28.54 -0.03
CA PHE A 121 -5.89 28.79 0.07
C PHE A 121 -5.45 30.02 -0.73
N GLN A 122 -4.33 30.61 -0.33
CA GLN A 122 -3.71 31.72 -1.08
C GLN A 122 -2.95 31.16 -2.30
N VAL A 123 -3.69 30.89 -3.38
CA VAL A 123 -3.18 30.31 -4.60
C VAL A 123 -3.92 30.84 -5.82
N SER A 124 -3.27 30.92 -6.97
CA SER A 124 -3.89 31.29 -8.24
C SER A 124 -4.34 30.05 -9.03
N LYS A 125 -5.34 30.21 -9.90
CA LYS A 125 -5.81 29.16 -10.82
C LYS A 125 -4.66 28.59 -11.65
N TYR A 126 -3.78 29.46 -12.15
CA TYR A 126 -2.60 29.06 -12.94
C TYR A 126 -1.65 28.17 -12.16
N GLU A 127 -1.37 28.46 -10.88
CA GLU A 127 -0.48 27.64 -10.06
C GLU A 127 -1.06 26.23 -9.85
N ILE A 128 -2.37 26.13 -9.58
CA ILE A 128 -3.06 24.84 -9.40
C ILE A 128 -3.03 24.05 -10.70
N GLU A 129 -3.51 24.62 -11.80
CA GLU A 129 -3.58 23.92 -13.09
C GLU A 129 -2.20 23.47 -13.57
N ASN A 130 -1.18 24.32 -13.43
CA ASN A 130 0.19 23.99 -13.77
C ASN A 130 0.76 22.86 -12.89
N TYR A 131 0.42 22.83 -11.60
CA TYR A 131 0.83 21.76 -10.70
C TYR A 131 0.16 20.42 -11.06
N LEU A 132 -1.15 20.42 -11.27
CA LEU A 132 -1.90 19.23 -11.66
C LEU A 132 -1.42 18.68 -13.02
N GLU A 133 -1.13 19.54 -13.98
CA GLU A 133 -0.61 19.18 -15.30
C GLU A 133 0.80 18.58 -15.21
N LYS A 134 1.69 19.17 -14.40
CA LYS A 134 3.03 18.61 -14.16
C LYS A 134 2.97 17.21 -13.52
N ASN A 135 2.04 17.00 -12.60
CA ASN A 135 1.84 15.71 -11.94
C ASN A 135 1.34 14.66 -12.95
N ARG A 136 0.40 15.01 -13.84
CA ARG A 136 -0.04 14.17 -14.95
C ARG A 136 1.13 13.78 -15.86
N GLN A 137 1.93 14.78 -16.28
CA GLN A 137 3.09 14.53 -17.14
C GLN A 137 4.13 13.61 -16.49
N LYS A 138 4.41 13.78 -15.18
CA LYS A 138 5.30 12.89 -14.46
C LYS A 138 4.78 11.45 -14.46
N TYR A 139 3.50 11.25 -14.22
CA TYR A 139 2.88 9.94 -14.25
C TYR A 139 2.97 9.31 -15.64
N GLU A 140 2.56 10.02 -16.69
CA GLU A 140 2.59 9.52 -18.07
C GLU A 140 3.99 9.18 -18.57
N LEU A 141 5.02 9.94 -18.16
CA LEU A 141 6.41 9.66 -18.49
C LEU A 141 6.97 8.45 -17.75
N THR A 142 6.41 8.10 -16.60
CA THR A 142 7.04 7.14 -15.70
C THR A 142 6.28 5.83 -15.54
N SER A 143 4.95 5.82 -15.65
CA SER A 143 4.12 4.64 -15.39
C SER A 143 4.52 3.43 -16.26
N GLY A 144 4.60 3.61 -17.57
CA GLY A 144 4.93 2.52 -18.49
C GLY A 144 6.36 1.98 -18.41
N VAL A 145 7.26 2.68 -17.70
CA VAL A 145 8.67 2.26 -17.53
C VAL A 145 8.94 1.84 -16.09
N PHE A 146 8.59 2.70 -15.13
CA PHE A 146 8.98 2.52 -13.72
C PHE A 146 7.98 1.68 -12.92
N LEU A 147 6.70 1.65 -13.32
CA LEU A 147 5.68 0.92 -12.58
C LEU A 147 5.36 -0.44 -13.21
N GLU A 148 5.40 -0.55 -14.53
CA GLU A 148 4.93 -1.74 -15.26
C GLU A 148 6.05 -2.68 -15.73
N LYS A 149 7.32 -2.27 -15.64
CA LYS A 149 8.46 -3.07 -16.10
C LYS A 149 9.53 -3.22 -15.04
N SER A 150 10.31 -4.30 -15.12
CA SER A 150 11.44 -4.49 -14.23
C SER A 150 12.59 -3.53 -14.59
N LEU A 151 12.94 -2.63 -13.67
CA LEU A 151 14.09 -1.72 -13.81
C LEU A 151 15.44 -2.44 -13.73
N HIS A 152 15.46 -3.74 -13.43
CA HIS A 152 16.67 -4.54 -13.26
C HIS A 152 17.00 -5.38 -14.51
N LYS A 153 16.28 -5.17 -15.61
CA LYS A 153 16.55 -5.80 -16.91
C LYS A 153 17.02 -4.76 -17.94
N ILE A 154 18.13 -5.03 -18.63
CA ILE A 154 18.68 -4.14 -19.67
C ILE A 154 17.64 -3.91 -20.79
N SER A 155 16.86 -4.92 -21.12
CA SER A 155 15.81 -4.82 -22.15
C SER A 155 14.76 -3.72 -21.86
N THR A 156 14.56 -3.36 -20.60
CA THR A 156 13.67 -2.25 -20.20
C THR A 156 14.19 -0.91 -20.72
N TYR A 157 15.49 -0.75 -20.82
CA TYR A 157 16.14 0.53 -21.21
C TYR A 157 16.27 0.73 -22.73
N ILE A 158 15.99 -0.32 -23.51
CA ILE A 158 16.11 -0.30 -25.00
C ILE A 158 14.72 -0.15 -25.63
N THR A 159 13.83 0.68 -25.06
CA THR A 159 12.50 0.92 -25.60
C THR A 159 12.31 2.40 -25.92
N THR A 160 11.46 2.70 -26.93
CA THR A 160 11.11 4.09 -27.30
C THR A 160 10.48 4.85 -26.12
N THR A 161 9.70 4.17 -25.28
CA THR A 161 9.09 4.75 -24.09
C THR A 161 10.15 5.15 -23.07
N THR A 162 11.13 4.28 -22.82
CA THR A 162 12.23 4.59 -21.90
C THR A 162 13.11 5.70 -22.44
N LEU A 163 13.38 5.73 -23.74
CA LEU A 163 14.15 6.82 -24.35
C LEU A 163 13.45 8.17 -24.17
N LYS A 164 12.11 8.22 -24.38
CA LYS A 164 11.31 9.43 -24.09
C LYS A 164 11.39 9.84 -22.61
N ALA A 165 11.31 8.88 -21.68
CA ALA A 165 11.43 9.15 -20.24
C ALA A 165 12.83 9.71 -19.89
N LEU A 166 13.88 9.16 -20.47
CA LEU A 166 15.26 9.62 -20.27
C LEU A 166 15.47 11.04 -20.81
N LEU A 167 14.99 11.35 -22.02
CA LEU A 167 15.07 12.69 -22.60
C LEU A 167 14.29 13.74 -21.77
N ASN A 168 13.26 13.33 -21.05
CA ASN A 168 12.46 14.21 -20.18
C ASN A 168 12.80 14.07 -18.69
N PHE A 169 13.90 13.39 -18.34
CA PHE A 169 14.28 13.11 -16.95
C PHE A 169 14.40 14.36 -16.08
N TYR A 170 14.81 15.49 -16.67
CA TYR A 170 14.89 16.78 -15.98
C TYR A 170 13.53 17.30 -15.45
N LYS A 171 12.40 16.82 -16.02
CA LYS A 171 11.03 17.16 -15.57
C LYS A 171 10.58 16.38 -14.33
N LEU A 172 11.32 15.35 -13.94
CA LEU A 172 10.90 14.40 -12.90
C LEU A 172 11.23 14.88 -11.48
N ASP A 173 11.89 16.01 -11.30
CA ASP A 173 12.27 16.56 -9.97
C ASP A 173 12.97 15.55 -9.04
N THR A 174 13.75 14.61 -9.60
CA THR A 174 14.42 13.55 -8.84
C THR A 174 15.53 14.06 -7.91
N ASN A 175 16.01 15.28 -8.15
CA ASN A 175 17.10 15.91 -7.41
C ASN A 175 16.66 16.80 -6.24
N LYS A 176 15.37 16.92 -6.02
CA LYS A 176 14.74 17.73 -4.96
C LYS A 176 13.84 16.84 -4.13
N SER A 177 13.58 17.25 -2.88
CA SER A 177 12.54 16.60 -2.07
C SER A 177 11.14 16.97 -2.59
N LEU A 178 10.14 16.19 -2.17
CA LEU A 178 8.73 16.49 -2.44
C LEU A 178 8.35 17.84 -1.85
N ASP A 179 8.76 18.13 -0.61
CA ASP A 179 8.55 19.42 0.04
C ASP A 179 9.13 20.59 -0.78
N THR A 180 10.38 20.48 -1.22
CA THR A 180 11.00 21.51 -2.06
C THR A 180 10.25 21.71 -3.38
N THR A 181 9.71 20.63 -3.95
CA THR A 181 8.93 20.69 -5.20
C THR A 181 7.59 21.38 -4.97
N ASN A 182 6.92 21.10 -3.86
CA ASN A 182 5.64 21.70 -3.49
C ASN A 182 5.80 23.17 -3.11
N LYS A 183 6.82 23.53 -2.30
CA LYS A 183 7.16 24.94 -1.97
C LYS A 183 7.50 25.81 -3.19
N LYS A 184 7.99 25.21 -4.26
CA LYS A 184 8.20 25.92 -5.54
C LYS A 184 6.92 26.19 -6.30
N SER A 185 5.90 25.36 -6.08
CA SER A 185 4.62 25.47 -6.77
C SER A 185 3.63 26.34 -6.01
N PHE A 186 3.74 26.39 -4.68
CA PHE A 186 2.78 27.06 -3.81
C PHE A 186 3.47 27.86 -2.71
N ARG A 187 2.91 29.03 -2.39
CA ARG A 187 3.35 29.88 -1.25
C ARG A 187 2.59 29.56 0.03
N ASP A 188 1.34 29.11 -0.08
CA ASP A 188 0.49 28.75 1.04
C ASP A 188 1.03 27.49 1.72
N GLN A 189 1.40 27.57 3.01
CA GLN A 189 2.02 26.49 3.75
C GLN A 189 1.06 25.32 3.99
N LYS A 190 -0.23 25.56 4.16
CA LYS A 190 -1.23 24.50 4.34
C LYS A 190 -1.43 23.72 3.04
N LEU A 191 -1.40 24.41 1.90
CA LEU A 191 -1.47 23.75 0.60
C LEU A 191 -0.19 22.93 0.33
N VAL A 192 0.99 23.42 0.73
CA VAL A 192 2.23 22.65 0.70
C VAL A 192 2.11 21.39 1.58
N GLN A 193 1.61 21.54 2.80
CA GLN A 193 1.41 20.42 3.74
C GLN A 193 0.42 19.39 3.17
N LEU A 194 -0.69 19.83 2.58
CA LEU A 194 -1.67 18.97 1.93
C LEU A 194 -1.01 18.10 0.86
N PHE A 195 -0.15 18.67 0.01
CA PHE A 195 0.53 17.90 -1.03
C PHE A 195 1.76 17.13 -0.49
N ASN A 196 2.36 17.55 0.60
CA ASN A 196 3.42 16.82 1.28
C ASN A 196 2.94 15.49 1.87
N ARG A 197 1.66 15.39 2.29
CA ARG A 197 1.10 14.16 2.84
C ARG A 197 1.22 12.96 1.90
N PHE A 198 1.29 13.18 0.59
CA PHE A 198 1.39 12.09 -0.39
C PHE A 198 2.69 11.28 -0.27
N ALA A 199 3.70 11.76 0.46
CA ALA A 199 4.86 10.97 0.82
C ALA A 199 4.51 9.76 1.71
N THR A 200 3.45 9.85 2.52
CA THR A 200 3.01 8.76 3.42
C THR A 200 2.44 7.56 2.68
N TYR A 201 2.05 7.70 1.41
CA TYR A 201 1.64 6.59 0.53
C TYR A 201 2.75 5.55 0.30
N ASN A 202 4.00 5.96 0.52
CA ASN A 202 5.18 5.08 0.50
C ASN A 202 5.83 4.97 1.88
N GLY A 203 5.14 5.42 2.94
CA GLY A 203 5.65 5.43 4.30
C GLY A 203 6.96 6.20 4.43
N SER A 204 7.03 7.40 3.84
CA SER A 204 8.27 8.19 3.71
C SER A 204 8.06 9.63 4.12
N SER A 205 9.17 10.35 4.40
CA SER A 205 9.17 11.76 4.74
C SER A 205 9.10 12.64 3.48
N PRO A 206 8.22 13.64 3.39
CA PRO A 206 8.18 14.57 2.26
C PRO A 206 9.46 15.41 2.14
N TYR A 207 10.19 15.57 3.22
CA TYR A 207 11.45 16.30 3.29
C TYR A 207 12.65 15.52 2.73
N LYS A 208 12.52 14.19 2.62
CA LYS A 208 13.56 13.29 2.12
C LYS A 208 13.20 12.64 0.78
N THR A 209 11.93 12.29 0.59
CA THR A 209 11.45 11.57 -0.60
C THR A 209 11.59 12.44 -1.86
N PRO A 210 11.97 11.87 -3.03
CA PRO A 210 12.16 12.65 -4.26
C PRO A 210 10.88 13.32 -4.77
N GLY A 211 11.01 14.49 -5.37
CA GLY A 211 9.91 15.30 -5.90
C GLY A 211 9.09 14.65 -7.02
N ILE A 212 9.59 13.59 -7.64
CA ILE A 212 8.82 12.79 -8.59
C ILE A 212 7.54 12.22 -7.94
N MET A 213 7.55 11.99 -6.61
CA MET A 213 6.37 11.48 -5.89
C MET A 213 5.19 12.46 -5.90
N SER A 214 5.37 13.70 -6.37
CA SER A 214 4.26 14.61 -6.66
C SER A 214 3.32 14.10 -7.77
N MET A 215 3.65 13.00 -8.43
CA MET A 215 2.71 12.31 -9.33
C MET A 215 1.58 11.56 -8.59
N ILE A 216 1.74 11.25 -7.30
CA ILE A 216 0.73 10.50 -6.53
C ILE A 216 -0.61 11.24 -6.43
N PRO A 217 -0.67 12.57 -6.22
CA PRO A 217 -1.91 13.33 -6.31
C PRO A 217 -2.70 13.12 -7.61
N TYR A 218 -2.02 12.87 -8.72
CA TYR A 218 -2.69 12.55 -9.98
C TYR A 218 -3.50 11.25 -9.91
N LEU A 219 -2.95 10.22 -9.25
CA LEU A 219 -3.62 8.93 -9.08
C LEU A 219 -4.89 9.06 -8.25
N GLU A 220 -4.85 9.85 -7.18
CA GLU A 220 -5.97 10.02 -6.25
C GLU A 220 -6.99 11.04 -6.78
N MET A 221 -6.52 12.23 -7.12
CA MET A 221 -7.41 13.37 -7.41
C MET A 221 -7.91 13.40 -8.86
N GLN A 222 -7.17 12.84 -9.82
CA GLN A 222 -7.53 12.91 -11.23
C GLN A 222 -7.99 11.54 -11.78
N LEU A 223 -7.27 10.43 -11.51
CA LEU A 223 -7.73 9.11 -11.91
C LEU A 223 -8.88 8.62 -11.02
N GLY A 224 -8.91 9.05 -9.77
CA GLY A 224 -10.02 8.88 -8.85
C GLY A 224 -9.73 7.99 -7.65
N THR A 225 -10.52 8.23 -6.63
CA THR A 225 -10.62 7.43 -5.41
C THR A 225 -11.88 6.57 -5.50
N PHE A 226 -11.77 5.31 -5.13
CA PHE A 226 -12.85 4.34 -5.24
C PHE A 226 -13.08 3.64 -3.91
N THR A 227 -14.31 3.17 -3.71
CA THR A 227 -14.68 2.32 -2.58
C THR A 227 -15.30 1.02 -3.07
N PRO A 228 -14.80 -0.15 -2.64
CA PRO A 228 -15.43 -1.43 -2.92
C PRO A 228 -16.75 -1.57 -2.17
N LYS A 229 -17.76 -2.13 -2.82
CA LYS A 229 -18.98 -2.56 -2.14
C LYS A 229 -18.65 -3.71 -1.18
N GLY A 230 -19.06 -3.61 0.08
CA GLY A 230 -18.73 -4.57 1.14
C GLY A 230 -17.34 -4.37 1.78
N GLY A 231 -16.63 -3.26 1.43
CA GLY A 231 -15.35 -2.87 2.02
C GLY A 231 -14.12 -3.43 1.30
N MET A 232 -12.95 -3.07 1.82
CA MET A 232 -11.66 -3.37 1.17
C MET A 232 -11.35 -4.87 1.10
N LYS A 233 -11.85 -5.67 2.03
CA LYS A 233 -11.64 -7.13 2.05
C LYS A 233 -12.17 -7.82 0.79
N GLU A 234 -13.22 -7.26 0.16
CA GLU A 234 -13.83 -7.82 -1.05
C GLU A 234 -12.84 -7.91 -2.22
N ILE A 235 -11.81 -7.05 -2.25
CA ILE A 235 -10.72 -7.16 -3.23
C ILE A 235 -10.02 -8.52 -3.13
N ALA A 236 -9.70 -8.96 -1.92
CA ALA A 236 -9.01 -10.23 -1.72
C ALA A 236 -9.96 -11.42 -1.91
N LEU A 237 -11.19 -11.32 -1.42
CA LEU A 237 -12.18 -12.40 -1.52
C LEU A 237 -12.59 -12.67 -2.97
N SER A 238 -12.79 -11.63 -3.78
CA SER A 238 -13.15 -11.77 -5.20
C SER A 238 -12.03 -12.42 -6.01
N LEU A 239 -10.76 -12.02 -5.80
CA LEU A 239 -9.62 -12.65 -6.46
C LEU A 239 -9.39 -14.09 -5.98
N TYR A 240 -9.62 -14.35 -4.70
CA TYR A 240 -9.58 -15.71 -4.16
C TYR A 240 -10.68 -16.59 -4.78
N ALA A 241 -11.91 -16.10 -4.86
CA ALA A 241 -13.02 -16.81 -5.51
C ALA A 241 -12.72 -17.13 -6.99
N LEU A 242 -12.18 -16.16 -7.74
CA LEU A 242 -11.73 -16.38 -9.10
C LEU A 242 -10.63 -17.45 -9.16
N ALA A 243 -9.64 -17.39 -8.27
CA ALA A 243 -8.54 -18.33 -8.24
C ALA A 243 -9.02 -19.77 -7.96
N LEU A 244 -9.96 -19.96 -7.03
CA LEU A 244 -10.61 -21.24 -6.78
C LEU A 244 -11.37 -21.73 -8.00
N LYS A 245 -12.19 -20.88 -8.63
CA LYS A 245 -12.95 -21.20 -9.86
C LYS A 245 -12.02 -21.67 -10.99
N LYS A 246 -10.79 -21.14 -11.05
CA LYS A 246 -9.79 -21.52 -12.07
C LYS A 246 -8.88 -22.68 -11.63
N GLY A 247 -9.12 -23.28 -10.48
CA GLY A 247 -8.42 -24.49 -10.01
C GLY A 247 -7.05 -24.20 -9.37
N VAL A 248 -6.85 -23.01 -8.81
CA VAL A 248 -5.70 -22.74 -7.92
C VAL A 248 -5.96 -23.44 -6.59
N GLN A 249 -4.97 -24.14 -6.07
CA GLN A 249 -5.05 -24.80 -4.77
C GLN A 249 -4.56 -23.87 -3.67
N PHE A 250 -5.23 -23.87 -2.51
CA PHE A 250 -4.86 -23.08 -1.34
C PHE A 250 -4.64 -23.99 -0.12
N LYS A 251 -3.57 -23.69 0.62
CA LYS A 251 -3.23 -24.36 1.88
C LYS A 251 -3.09 -23.29 2.96
N PHE A 252 -4.19 -23.09 3.69
CA PHE A 252 -4.27 -22.17 4.84
C PHE A 252 -3.77 -22.81 6.13
N ASN A 253 -3.41 -22.00 7.13
CA ASN A 253 -2.79 -22.43 8.38
C ASN A 253 -1.57 -23.31 8.11
N GLU A 254 -0.80 -22.93 7.09
CA GLU A 254 0.38 -23.68 6.66
C GLU A 254 1.53 -22.72 6.33
N GLU A 255 2.35 -22.45 7.34
CA GLU A 255 3.48 -21.53 7.23
C GLU A 255 4.64 -22.23 6.49
N VAL A 256 5.17 -21.56 5.46
CA VAL A 256 6.41 -21.97 4.80
C VAL A 256 7.59 -21.63 5.68
N THR A 257 8.43 -22.59 5.97
CA THR A 257 9.59 -22.46 6.86
C THR A 257 10.92 -22.46 6.12
N LYS A 258 10.94 -22.97 4.87
CA LYS A 258 12.18 -23.04 4.09
C LYS A 258 11.90 -23.18 2.59
N ILE A 259 12.68 -22.46 1.77
CA ILE A 259 12.78 -22.69 0.32
C ILE A 259 13.92 -23.67 0.07
N THR A 260 13.65 -24.75 -0.67
CA THR A 260 14.65 -25.79 -0.96
C THR A 260 15.34 -25.55 -2.30
N ILE A 261 16.66 -25.66 -2.29
CA ILE A 261 17.53 -25.33 -3.43
C ILE A 261 18.54 -26.47 -3.61
N ASP A 262 18.74 -26.90 -4.85
CA ASP A 262 19.87 -27.75 -5.26
C ASP A 262 20.55 -27.13 -6.48
N LYS A 263 21.90 -27.12 -6.51
CA LYS A 263 22.72 -26.62 -7.62
C LYS A 263 22.29 -25.27 -8.15
N LYS A 264 21.93 -24.32 -7.26
CA LYS A 264 21.42 -22.96 -7.57
C LYS A 264 20.07 -22.93 -8.32
N ALA A 265 19.28 -23.97 -8.22
CA ALA A 265 17.91 -24.02 -8.74
C ALA A 265 16.92 -24.39 -7.62
N ILE A 266 15.71 -23.89 -7.74
CA ILE A 266 14.61 -24.26 -6.83
C ILE A 266 14.28 -25.74 -7.02
N THR A 267 14.06 -26.44 -5.91
CA THR A 267 13.51 -27.80 -5.87
C THR A 267 12.14 -27.86 -5.19
N GLY A 268 11.74 -26.79 -4.51
CA GLY A 268 10.45 -26.69 -3.83
C GLY A 268 10.53 -25.88 -2.54
N LEU A 269 9.71 -26.26 -1.56
CA LEU A 269 9.68 -25.64 -0.24
C LEU A 269 9.32 -26.66 0.86
N ILE A 270 9.57 -26.27 2.11
CA ILE A 270 9.14 -26.98 3.33
C ILE A 270 8.20 -26.05 4.09
N SER A 271 7.07 -26.58 4.50
CA SER A 271 6.11 -25.92 5.37
C SER A 271 6.03 -26.61 6.73
N THR A 272 5.19 -26.08 7.60
CA THR A 272 4.85 -26.70 8.91
C THR A 272 4.15 -28.06 8.77
N LYS A 273 3.61 -28.40 7.58
CA LYS A 273 2.85 -29.64 7.37
C LYS A 273 3.50 -30.62 6.39
N GLY A 274 4.53 -30.19 5.65
CA GLY A 274 5.18 -31.11 4.73
C GLY A 274 6.16 -30.47 3.75
N ARG A 275 6.63 -31.30 2.81
CA ARG A 275 7.51 -30.88 1.71
C ARG A 275 6.75 -30.87 0.39
N TYR A 276 7.01 -29.86 -0.43
CA TYR A 276 6.38 -29.65 -1.73
C TYR A 276 7.45 -29.42 -2.78
N GLU A 277 7.32 -30.09 -3.91
CA GLU A 277 8.29 -30.03 -5.00
C GLU A 277 7.76 -29.15 -6.13
N ALA A 278 8.59 -28.25 -6.62
CA ALA A 278 8.35 -27.43 -7.79
C ALA A 278 9.65 -26.83 -8.31
N SER A 279 9.69 -26.54 -9.60
CA SER A 279 10.80 -25.80 -10.22
C SER A 279 10.62 -24.27 -10.24
N LEU A 280 9.45 -23.80 -9.80
CA LEU A 280 9.08 -22.39 -9.74
C LEU A 280 8.49 -22.06 -8.36
N VAL A 281 9.08 -21.08 -7.69
CA VAL A 281 8.59 -20.52 -6.42
C VAL A 281 8.49 -18.99 -6.55
N VAL A 282 7.34 -18.44 -6.19
CA VAL A 282 7.16 -17.00 -6.06
C VAL A 282 6.86 -16.66 -4.60
N SER A 283 7.73 -15.85 -3.98
CA SER A 283 7.50 -15.39 -2.61
C SER A 283 6.79 -14.03 -2.61
N ASN A 284 5.63 -13.97 -1.96
CA ASN A 284 4.90 -12.75 -1.62
C ASN A 284 5.11 -12.36 -0.15
N SER A 285 6.06 -12.96 0.53
CA SER A 285 6.51 -12.54 1.85
C SER A 285 7.39 -11.29 1.76
N ASP A 286 7.55 -10.54 2.87
CA ASP A 286 8.53 -9.44 2.91
C ASP A 286 9.89 -9.93 2.44
N ILE A 287 10.57 -9.13 1.62
CA ILE A 287 11.86 -9.53 1.02
C ILE A 287 12.92 -9.80 2.08
N PHE A 288 12.92 -9.07 3.19
CA PHE A 288 13.82 -9.33 4.30
C PHE A 288 13.52 -10.70 4.89
N THR A 289 12.26 -11.00 5.20
CA THR A 289 11.81 -12.30 5.74
C THR A 289 12.10 -13.44 4.75
N SER A 290 11.91 -13.20 3.45
CA SER A 290 12.25 -14.19 2.42
C SER A 290 13.72 -14.60 2.47
N TYR A 291 14.64 -13.68 2.70
CA TYR A 291 16.06 -13.99 2.80
C TYR A 291 16.47 -14.48 4.19
N SER A 292 16.02 -13.84 5.26
CA SER A 292 16.47 -14.16 6.62
C SER A 292 15.87 -15.45 7.18
N SER A 293 14.62 -15.77 6.80
CA SER A 293 13.89 -16.89 7.37
C SER A 293 13.71 -18.06 6.40
N LEU A 294 13.45 -17.79 5.10
CA LEU A 294 13.14 -18.85 4.13
C LEU A 294 14.35 -19.32 3.33
N LEU A 295 15.34 -18.45 3.12
CA LEU A 295 16.62 -18.75 2.45
C LEU A 295 17.75 -18.78 3.50
N LYS A 296 18.91 -19.28 3.13
CA LYS A 296 20.10 -19.20 4.01
C LYS A 296 20.69 -17.80 4.01
N ASP A 297 21.18 -17.34 5.15
CA ASP A 297 21.72 -15.98 5.38
C ASP A 297 22.82 -15.56 4.40
N ASP A 298 23.68 -16.49 3.97
CA ASP A 298 24.77 -16.25 3.01
C ASP A 298 24.28 -15.83 1.60
N LEU A 299 23.01 -16.00 1.30
CA LEU A 299 22.38 -15.56 0.06
C LEU A 299 21.79 -14.14 0.16
N SER A 300 21.64 -13.61 1.38
CA SER A 300 21.05 -12.29 1.60
C SER A 300 21.93 -11.16 1.04
N PRO A 301 21.41 -10.30 0.19
CA PRO A 301 22.11 -9.08 -0.20
C PRO A 301 22.25 -8.14 1.00
N LYS A 302 23.50 -7.88 1.44
CA LYS A 302 23.79 -6.99 2.59
C LYS A 302 23.03 -5.67 2.56
N LYS A 303 22.83 -5.10 1.34
CA LYS A 303 22.09 -3.85 1.14
C LYS A 303 20.60 -3.91 1.58
N ILE A 304 19.96 -5.08 1.54
CA ILE A 304 18.55 -5.22 1.93
C ILE A 304 18.39 -5.10 3.44
N VAL A 305 19.33 -5.70 4.19
CA VAL A 305 19.32 -5.70 5.65
C VAL A 305 19.50 -4.27 6.21
N GLN A 306 20.23 -3.43 5.47
CA GLN A 306 20.60 -2.07 5.88
C GLN A 306 19.64 -0.97 5.39
N GLN A 307 18.63 -1.32 4.57
CA GLN A 307 17.68 -0.31 4.10
C GLN A 307 16.82 0.23 5.23
N GLU A 308 16.71 1.57 5.28
CA GLU A 308 15.76 2.25 6.16
C GLU A 308 14.34 1.73 5.88
N ARG A 309 13.59 1.41 6.93
CA ARG A 309 12.22 0.93 6.81
C ARG A 309 11.25 2.09 6.60
N SER A 310 10.16 1.82 5.88
CA SER A 310 9.03 2.74 5.81
C SER A 310 8.41 2.94 7.18
N SER A 311 7.60 3.96 7.35
CA SER A 311 6.75 4.08 8.53
C SER A 311 5.92 2.81 8.75
N SER A 312 5.60 2.60 10.01
CA SER A 312 4.54 1.73 10.50
C SER A 312 3.33 2.58 10.90
N ALA A 313 2.40 2.02 11.67
CA ALA A 313 1.25 2.73 12.20
C ALA A 313 0.83 2.20 13.57
N ILE A 314 0.23 3.08 14.38
CA ILE A 314 -0.75 2.69 15.40
C ILE A 314 -2.12 3.01 14.84
N ILE A 315 -3.03 2.06 14.96
CA ILE A 315 -4.41 2.17 14.50
C ILE A 315 -5.32 1.81 15.67
N PHE A 316 -6.22 2.72 16.00
CA PHE A 316 -7.32 2.47 16.90
C PHE A 316 -8.57 2.20 16.07
N TYR A 317 -9.25 1.12 16.35
CA TYR A 317 -10.57 0.77 15.82
C TYR A 317 -11.59 1.13 16.89
N TRP A 318 -12.32 2.23 16.70
CA TRP A 318 -13.31 2.73 17.66
C TRP A 318 -14.73 2.61 17.12
N GLY A 319 -15.60 1.94 17.86
CA GLY A 319 -17.03 2.06 17.67
C GLY A 319 -17.49 3.36 18.34
N ILE A 320 -18.08 4.28 17.59
CA ILE A 320 -18.49 5.61 18.07
C ILE A 320 -20.00 5.71 18.10
N ARG A 321 -20.58 5.95 19.28
CA ARG A 321 -22.01 6.06 19.53
C ARG A 321 -22.58 7.42 19.11
N LYS A 322 -22.22 7.91 17.95
CA LYS A 322 -22.69 9.16 17.36
C LYS A 322 -22.32 9.23 15.89
N GLN A 323 -23.11 9.96 15.11
CA GLN A 323 -22.75 10.31 13.73
C GLN A 323 -22.21 11.73 13.65
N PHE A 324 -21.23 11.96 12.77
CA PHE A 324 -20.57 13.24 12.54
C PHE A 324 -20.76 13.65 11.07
N PRO A 325 -21.77 14.51 10.76
CA PRO A 325 -22.04 14.93 9.37
C PRO A 325 -20.89 15.65 8.69
N GLU A 326 -20.00 16.29 9.47
CA GLU A 326 -18.81 17.00 8.96
C GLU A 326 -17.67 16.08 8.53
N LEU A 327 -17.72 14.79 8.89
CA LEU A 327 -16.77 13.78 8.47
C LEU A 327 -17.33 12.96 7.31
N ASP A 328 -16.43 12.47 6.45
CA ASP A 328 -16.75 11.57 5.34
C ASP A 328 -15.91 10.28 5.49
N LEU A 329 -15.89 9.43 4.48
CA LEU A 329 -15.11 8.20 4.42
C LEU A 329 -13.63 8.42 4.79
N HIS A 330 -13.02 9.49 4.28
CA HIS A 330 -11.61 9.83 4.50
C HIS A 330 -11.46 11.22 5.10
N ASN A 331 -10.77 11.31 6.23
CA ASN A 331 -10.55 12.55 6.94
C ASN A 331 -9.11 12.63 7.43
N ILE A 332 -8.49 13.80 7.33
CA ILE A 332 -7.11 14.05 7.80
C ILE A 332 -7.12 15.30 8.69
N LEU A 333 -6.66 15.12 9.92
CA LEU A 333 -6.43 16.17 10.88
C LEU A 333 -4.92 16.39 10.94
N PHE A 334 -4.45 17.51 10.43
CA PHE A 334 -3.02 17.78 10.30
C PHE A 334 -2.36 18.16 11.62
N SER A 335 -1.07 17.83 11.77
CA SER A 335 -0.20 18.40 12.79
C SER A 335 0.06 19.88 12.51
N SER A 336 0.32 20.64 13.55
CA SER A 336 0.70 22.06 13.45
C SER A 336 2.12 22.24 12.91
N ASP A 337 3.03 21.32 13.22
CA ASP A 337 4.42 21.29 12.73
C ASP A 337 4.72 19.97 12.04
N TYR A 338 4.51 19.96 10.72
CA TYR A 338 4.66 18.76 9.90
C TYR A 338 6.11 18.34 9.72
N GLU A 339 7.06 19.27 9.78
CA GLU A 339 8.48 18.98 9.65
C GLU A 339 9.01 18.27 10.91
N THR A 340 8.67 18.79 12.09
CA THR A 340 9.00 18.17 13.38
C THR A 340 8.36 16.79 13.52
N GLU A 341 7.11 16.59 13.04
CA GLU A 341 6.47 15.26 13.02
C GLU A 341 7.34 14.23 12.29
N PHE A 342 7.79 14.55 11.07
CA PHE A 342 8.60 13.61 10.28
C PHE A 342 10.05 13.48 10.74
N ASP A 343 10.63 14.51 11.37
CA ASP A 343 11.93 14.40 12.03
C ASP A 343 11.87 13.45 13.21
N THR A 344 10.85 13.60 14.07
CA THR A 344 10.60 12.71 15.21
C THR A 344 10.41 11.27 14.74
N LEU A 345 9.65 11.06 13.66
CA LEU A 345 9.34 9.74 13.12
C LEU A 345 10.58 9.02 12.56
N PHE A 346 11.37 9.68 11.72
CA PHE A 346 12.45 9.03 10.96
C PHE A 346 13.84 9.19 11.55
N ASN A 347 14.12 10.28 12.25
CA ASN A 347 15.44 10.52 12.82
C ASN A 347 15.51 10.11 14.30
N GLN A 348 14.46 10.43 15.09
CA GLN A 348 14.42 10.09 16.52
C GLN A 348 13.79 8.70 16.77
N GLN A 349 13.06 8.14 15.80
CA GLN A 349 12.33 6.87 15.91
C GLN A 349 11.30 6.88 17.06
N LEU A 350 10.63 8.01 17.24
CA LEU A 350 9.58 8.25 18.23
C LEU A 350 8.27 8.67 17.53
N ILE A 351 7.21 8.81 18.32
CA ILE A 351 5.92 9.33 17.89
C ILE A 351 5.85 10.81 18.25
N SER A 352 5.38 11.65 17.32
CA SER A 352 5.15 13.07 17.61
C SER A 352 4.06 13.24 18.68
N SER A 353 4.23 14.20 19.56
CA SER A 353 3.19 14.61 20.51
C SER A 353 1.99 15.27 19.82
N ASP A 354 2.19 15.80 18.61
CA ASP A 354 1.18 16.38 17.76
C ASP A 354 1.14 15.65 16.38
N PRO A 355 0.65 14.39 16.34
CA PRO A 355 0.67 13.62 15.10
C PRO A 355 -0.44 14.06 14.14
N THR A 356 -0.20 13.93 12.85
CA THR A 356 -1.27 13.95 11.84
C THR A 356 -2.11 12.69 11.99
N ILE A 357 -3.44 12.87 12.11
CA ILE A 357 -4.40 11.79 12.31
C ILE A 357 -5.15 11.56 11.01
N TYR A 358 -5.22 10.32 10.57
CA TYR A 358 -6.11 9.88 9.51
C TYR A 358 -7.29 9.11 10.13
N ILE A 359 -8.51 9.50 9.76
CA ILE A 359 -9.74 8.80 10.18
C ILE A 359 -10.45 8.28 8.94
N ASN A 360 -10.67 6.96 8.89
CA ASN A 360 -11.52 6.34 7.90
C ASN A 360 -12.81 5.85 8.57
N ILE A 361 -13.96 6.14 7.94
CA ILE A 361 -15.29 5.81 8.47
C ILE A 361 -16.04 5.06 7.38
N SER A 362 -15.89 3.74 7.32
CA SER A 362 -16.51 2.96 6.25
C SER A 362 -18.04 2.90 6.34
N SER A 363 -18.62 3.12 7.52
CA SER A 363 -20.07 3.23 7.69
C SER A 363 -20.72 4.42 6.97
N LYS A 364 -19.93 5.40 6.52
CA LYS A 364 -20.41 6.46 5.59
C LYS A 364 -20.82 5.90 4.23
N GLU A 365 -20.23 4.78 3.84
CA GLU A 365 -20.44 4.10 2.57
C GLU A 365 -21.24 2.80 2.70
N GLU A 366 -20.96 2.02 3.73
CA GLU A 366 -21.57 0.74 4.06
C GLU A 366 -22.25 0.85 5.43
N GLN A 367 -23.53 1.24 5.44
CA GLN A 367 -24.26 1.50 6.69
C GLN A 367 -24.27 0.32 7.67
N ALA A 368 -24.13 -0.91 7.15
CA ALA A 368 -24.05 -2.11 7.96
C ALA A 368 -22.74 -2.26 8.75
N ASP A 369 -21.74 -1.41 8.50
CA ASP A 369 -20.46 -1.44 9.21
C ASP A 369 -20.55 -0.87 10.64
N ALA A 370 -21.66 -0.25 11.02
CA ALA A 370 -21.90 0.24 12.38
C ALA A 370 -23.38 0.08 12.77
N PRO A 371 -23.72 0.01 14.07
CA PRO A 371 -25.08 0.10 14.56
C PRO A 371 -25.76 1.41 14.14
N ALA A 372 -27.09 1.39 14.05
CA ALA A 372 -27.87 2.58 13.66
C ALA A 372 -27.55 3.78 14.56
N GLY A 373 -27.24 4.92 13.97
CA GLY A 373 -26.88 6.16 14.70
C GLY A 373 -25.42 6.22 15.16
N SER A 374 -24.62 5.21 14.85
CA SER A 374 -23.20 5.09 15.23
C SER A 374 -22.28 5.13 13.99
N GLU A 375 -20.98 5.19 14.22
CA GLU A 375 -19.93 5.15 13.19
C GLU A 375 -18.77 4.24 13.63
N ASN A 376 -18.12 3.59 12.68
CA ASN A 376 -16.90 2.82 12.88
C ASN A 376 -15.68 3.65 12.48
N TRP A 377 -14.86 4.05 13.43
CA TRP A 377 -13.69 4.87 13.17
C TRP A 377 -12.41 4.04 13.16
N PHE A 378 -11.75 3.98 12.02
CA PHE A 378 -10.36 3.55 11.87
C PHE A 378 -9.48 4.80 12.04
N VAL A 379 -8.84 4.96 13.19
CA VAL A 379 -8.06 6.14 13.55
C VAL A 379 -6.58 5.79 13.53
N MET A 380 -5.83 6.36 12.60
CA MET A 380 -4.44 6.00 12.35
C MET A 380 -3.50 7.20 12.50
N ILE A 381 -2.36 6.95 13.11
CA ILE A 381 -1.18 7.82 13.06
C ILE A 381 0.01 7.05 12.47
N ASN A 382 0.92 7.76 11.82
CA ASN A 382 2.20 7.18 11.41
C ASN A 382 3.10 6.99 12.62
N THR A 383 3.81 5.85 12.66
CA THR A 383 4.80 5.54 13.67
C THR A 383 6.11 5.10 13.03
N PRO A 384 7.25 5.13 13.74
CA PRO A 384 8.45 4.45 13.27
C PRO A 384 8.19 2.95 13.14
N ALA A 385 9.03 2.26 12.39
CA ALA A 385 9.08 0.80 12.41
C ALA A 385 9.46 0.29 13.80
N ASN A 386 9.20 -0.98 14.10
CA ASN A 386 9.52 -1.61 15.38
C ASN A 386 11.04 -1.77 15.54
N TYR A 387 11.61 -0.93 16.39
CA TYR A 387 13.02 -1.00 16.86
C TYR A 387 13.10 -1.36 18.35
N ASN A 388 12.07 -2.04 18.87
CA ASN A 388 11.93 -2.42 20.29
C ASN A 388 11.69 -1.23 21.23
N GLN A 389 10.98 -0.21 20.76
CA GLN A 389 10.49 0.88 21.61
C GLN A 389 9.52 0.34 22.68
N ASP A 390 9.30 1.10 23.75
CA ASP A 390 8.23 0.81 24.71
C ASP A 390 6.85 1.14 24.10
N TRP A 391 6.35 0.20 23.31
CA TRP A 391 5.09 0.37 22.58
C TRP A 391 3.88 0.52 23.50
N ASP A 392 3.91 -0.06 24.71
CA ASP A 392 2.76 0.03 25.62
C ASP A 392 2.64 1.45 26.17
N ALA A 393 3.74 2.08 26.56
CA ALA A 393 3.76 3.48 26.95
C ALA A 393 3.42 4.42 25.78
N LEU A 394 3.98 4.16 24.58
CA LEU A 394 3.73 4.97 23.38
C LEU A 394 2.27 4.91 22.93
N ILE A 395 1.60 3.78 23.03
CA ILE A 395 0.18 3.64 22.66
C ILE A 395 -0.71 4.46 23.60
N ILE A 396 -0.44 4.43 24.92
CA ILE A 396 -1.20 5.21 25.91
C ILE A 396 -1.05 6.70 25.63
N GLU A 397 0.17 7.18 25.41
CA GLU A 397 0.45 8.58 25.09
C GLU A 397 -0.19 8.99 23.75
N ALA A 398 -0.04 8.18 22.72
CA ALA A 398 -0.63 8.42 21.40
C ALA A 398 -2.15 8.54 21.49
N LYS A 399 -2.83 7.63 22.21
CA LYS A 399 -4.28 7.69 22.41
C LYS A 399 -4.73 9.02 23.03
N LYS A 400 -4.02 9.45 24.10
CA LYS A 400 -4.31 10.72 24.77
C LYS A 400 -4.16 11.92 23.80
N ASN A 401 -3.07 11.96 23.04
CA ASN A 401 -2.78 13.04 22.10
C ASN A 401 -3.80 13.06 20.94
N ILE A 402 -4.17 11.89 20.43
CA ILE A 402 -5.20 11.74 19.37
C ILE A 402 -6.55 12.26 19.87
N ILE A 403 -7.03 11.81 21.03
CA ILE A 403 -8.31 12.23 21.60
C ILE A 403 -8.31 13.75 21.84
N SER A 404 -7.23 14.30 22.42
CA SER A 404 -7.10 15.74 22.67
C SER A 404 -7.21 16.55 21.37
N LYS A 405 -6.50 16.13 20.29
CA LYS A 405 -6.56 16.80 18.99
C LYS A 405 -7.95 16.71 18.35
N ILE A 406 -8.57 15.54 18.36
CA ILE A 406 -9.92 15.35 17.81
C ILE A 406 -10.92 16.25 18.58
N ASN A 407 -10.84 16.26 19.91
CA ASN A 407 -11.69 17.13 20.73
C ASN A 407 -11.52 18.60 20.41
N SER A 408 -10.27 19.03 20.22
CA SER A 408 -9.96 20.43 19.86
C SER A 408 -10.53 20.81 18.49
N ILE A 409 -10.36 19.96 17.47
CA ILE A 409 -10.74 20.27 16.08
C ILE A 409 -12.25 20.13 15.87
N LEU A 410 -12.88 19.10 16.41
CA LEU A 410 -14.32 18.82 16.24
C LEU A 410 -15.18 19.48 17.31
N LYS A 411 -14.58 20.07 18.36
CA LYS A 411 -15.27 20.69 19.50
C LYS A 411 -16.22 19.74 20.21
N ILE A 412 -15.74 18.55 20.52
CA ILE A 412 -16.47 17.46 21.17
C ILE A 412 -15.70 16.92 22.38
N ASP A 413 -16.34 16.08 23.17
CA ASP A 413 -15.72 15.16 24.09
C ASP A 413 -15.87 13.74 23.50
N LEU A 414 -14.81 13.19 22.93
CA LEU A 414 -14.83 11.94 22.18
C LEU A 414 -14.86 10.72 23.10
N GLU A 415 -14.13 10.75 24.20
CA GLU A 415 -13.87 9.58 25.03
C GLU A 415 -15.15 8.87 25.52
N PRO A 416 -16.20 9.60 26.00
CA PRO A 416 -17.47 8.97 26.38
C PRO A 416 -18.28 8.39 25.23
N LEU A 417 -17.92 8.70 23.99
CA LEU A 417 -18.60 8.21 22.78
C LEU A 417 -18.01 6.90 22.25
N ILE A 418 -16.84 6.50 22.75
CA ILE A 418 -16.18 5.25 22.35
C ILE A 418 -16.86 4.08 23.06
N GLU A 419 -17.56 3.21 22.33
CA GLU A 419 -18.24 2.02 22.84
C GLU A 419 -17.38 0.77 22.86
N CYS A 420 -16.51 0.64 21.84
CA CYS A 420 -15.58 -0.48 21.74
C CYS A 420 -14.24 -0.02 21.14
N GLU A 421 -13.19 -0.73 21.50
CA GLU A 421 -11.82 -0.42 21.03
C GLU A 421 -11.03 -1.69 20.72
N SER A 422 -10.31 -1.65 19.63
CA SER A 422 -9.20 -2.58 19.34
C SER A 422 -8.01 -1.81 18.81
N ILE A 423 -6.80 -2.35 18.97
CA ILE A 423 -5.56 -1.65 18.62
C ILE A 423 -4.71 -2.54 17.72
N LEU A 424 -4.16 -1.95 16.68
CA LEU A 424 -3.12 -2.53 15.84
C LEU A 424 -1.87 -1.66 15.94
N ASP A 425 -0.75 -2.27 16.32
CA ASP A 425 0.54 -1.62 16.49
C ASP A 425 1.63 -2.30 15.63
N PRO A 426 2.85 -1.71 15.54
CA PRO A 426 3.92 -2.29 14.73
C PRO A 426 4.30 -3.73 15.09
N ARG A 427 4.19 -4.13 16.37
CA ARG A 427 4.45 -5.52 16.84
C ARG A 427 3.41 -6.48 16.26
N THR A 428 2.16 -6.08 16.33
CA THR A 428 1.03 -6.87 15.81
C THR A 428 1.05 -6.95 14.28
N ILE A 429 1.40 -5.85 13.61
CA ILE A 429 1.59 -5.85 12.15
C ILE A 429 2.70 -6.84 11.77
N GLU A 430 3.86 -6.81 12.44
CA GLU A 430 4.97 -7.72 12.18
C GLU A 430 4.58 -9.19 12.39
N SER A 431 3.94 -9.50 13.51
CA SER A 431 3.56 -10.87 13.85
C SER A 431 2.52 -11.47 12.88
N LYS A 432 1.49 -10.69 12.52
CA LYS A 432 0.40 -11.13 11.65
C LYS A 432 0.77 -11.19 10.16
N THR A 433 1.64 -10.27 9.70
CA THR A 433 1.92 -10.11 8.25
C THR A 433 3.34 -10.51 7.86
N LYS A 434 4.19 -10.83 8.83
CA LYS A 434 5.64 -11.11 8.65
C LYS A 434 6.38 -9.96 7.94
N SER A 435 5.80 -8.75 7.97
CA SER A 435 6.50 -7.53 7.51
C SER A 435 7.61 -7.18 8.48
N HIS A 436 8.83 -7.13 7.99
CA HIS A 436 9.97 -6.85 8.85
C HIS A 436 9.83 -5.53 9.62
N ARG A 437 9.94 -5.60 10.95
CA ARG A 437 9.75 -4.47 11.88
C ARG A 437 8.38 -3.80 11.78
N GLY A 438 7.37 -4.51 11.36
CA GLY A 438 6.02 -3.97 11.19
C GLY A 438 5.88 -2.88 10.12
N SER A 439 6.87 -2.71 9.24
CA SER A 439 6.82 -1.67 8.21
C SER A 439 5.69 -1.91 7.20
N LEU A 440 4.93 -0.85 6.88
CA LEU A 440 3.76 -0.98 6.00
C LEU A 440 4.14 -1.22 4.54
N TYR A 441 5.24 -0.62 4.06
CA TYR A 441 5.64 -0.58 2.65
C TYR A 441 7.04 -1.17 2.38
N GLY A 442 7.60 -1.92 3.34
CA GLY A 442 8.96 -2.45 3.24
C GLY A 442 10.02 -1.36 3.44
N ALA A 443 10.91 -1.16 2.47
CA ALA A 443 11.89 -0.07 2.53
C ALA A 443 11.23 1.29 2.33
N SER A 444 11.74 2.35 2.99
CA SER A 444 11.32 3.73 2.76
C SER A 444 11.75 4.23 1.38
N SER A 445 11.10 5.28 0.90
CA SER A 445 11.51 6.01 -0.32
C SER A 445 12.27 7.30 0.02
N ASN A 446 12.87 7.39 1.21
CA ASN A 446 13.59 8.55 1.72
C ASN A 446 14.93 8.83 0.99
N SER A 447 15.33 8.00 0.06
CA SER A 447 16.48 8.26 -0.80
C SER A 447 16.11 8.09 -2.27
N LYS A 448 16.82 8.80 -3.16
CA LYS A 448 16.63 8.72 -4.62
C LYS A 448 16.76 7.28 -5.13
N PHE A 449 17.71 6.53 -4.58
CA PHE A 449 17.95 5.15 -4.98
C PHE A 449 16.88 4.20 -4.42
N ALA A 450 16.45 4.40 -3.18
CA ALA A 450 15.43 3.55 -2.56
C ALA A 450 14.05 3.71 -3.21
N ALA A 451 13.72 4.92 -3.71
CA ALA A 451 12.46 5.18 -4.39
C ALA A 451 12.32 4.40 -5.71
N PHE A 452 13.42 4.18 -6.44
CA PHE A 452 13.42 3.52 -7.75
C PHE A 452 14.04 2.12 -7.73
N LEU A 453 15.03 1.88 -6.88
CA LEU A 453 15.82 0.66 -6.87
C LEU A 453 15.47 -0.22 -5.67
N ARG A 454 14.19 -0.50 -5.50
CA ARG A 454 13.74 -1.58 -4.60
C ARG A 454 14.30 -2.92 -5.07
N HIS A 455 14.28 -3.93 -4.22
CA HIS A 455 14.76 -5.26 -4.60
C HIS A 455 14.10 -5.73 -5.90
N PRO A 456 14.87 -6.34 -6.83
CA PRO A 456 14.30 -6.93 -8.04
C PRO A 456 13.24 -8.00 -7.74
N ASN A 457 12.33 -8.21 -8.68
CA ASN A 457 11.33 -9.27 -8.61
C ASN A 457 11.91 -10.68 -8.85
N PHE A 458 13.22 -10.79 -9.02
CA PHE A 458 13.94 -12.05 -9.25
C PHE A 458 15.33 -12.01 -8.62
N THR A 459 15.96 -13.16 -8.53
CA THR A 459 17.38 -13.27 -8.18
C THR A 459 18.14 -14.02 -9.28
N SER A 460 19.29 -13.47 -9.67
CA SER A 460 20.20 -14.16 -10.61
C SER A 460 20.99 -15.31 -9.98
N LYS A 461 20.96 -15.42 -8.65
CA LYS A 461 21.69 -16.45 -7.91
C LYS A 461 20.97 -17.80 -7.85
N ILE A 462 19.63 -17.80 -7.98
CA ILE A 462 18.78 -18.98 -7.82
C ILE A 462 17.79 -19.02 -8.98
N LYS A 463 17.90 -20.01 -9.84
CA LYS A 463 16.96 -20.24 -10.94
C LYS A 463 15.60 -20.67 -10.38
N GLY A 464 14.50 -20.12 -10.92
CA GLY A 464 13.14 -20.47 -10.54
C GLY A 464 12.60 -19.75 -9.29
N LEU A 465 13.37 -18.81 -8.70
CA LEU A 465 12.92 -18.01 -7.56
C LEU A 465 12.58 -16.57 -7.97
N TYR A 466 11.36 -16.16 -7.63
CA TYR A 466 10.85 -14.81 -7.88
C TYR A 466 10.23 -14.21 -6.61
N PHE A 467 10.06 -12.88 -6.60
CA PHE A 467 9.51 -12.11 -5.48
C PHE A 467 8.47 -11.13 -5.99
N CYS A 468 7.30 -11.06 -5.34
CA CYS A 468 6.27 -10.05 -5.62
C CYS A 468 5.75 -9.42 -4.33
N GLY A 469 5.02 -8.30 -4.47
CA GLY A 469 4.42 -7.60 -3.35
C GLY A 469 5.09 -6.28 -3.00
N GLY A 470 4.67 -5.68 -1.90
CA GLY A 470 4.99 -4.29 -1.56
C GLY A 470 6.43 -4.02 -1.11
N SER A 471 7.21 -5.03 -0.74
CA SER A 471 8.61 -4.88 -0.31
C SER A 471 9.63 -4.95 -1.46
N VAL A 472 9.18 -5.31 -2.66
CA VAL A 472 10.00 -5.39 -3.88
C VAL A 472 9.50 -4.38 -4.93
N HIS A 473 10.19 -4.30 -6.06
CA HIS A 473 9.80 -3.42 -7.17
C HIS A 473 8.37 -3.75 -7.69
N PRO A 474 7.52 -2.75 -8.00
CA PRO A 474 7.75 -1.31 -7.95
C PRO A 474 7.53 -0.65 -6.58
N GLY A 475 6.96 -1.34 -5.59
CA GLY A 475 6.76 -0.80 -4.24
C GLY A 475 5.48 -1.24 -3.56
N GLY A 476 5.13 -0.54 -2.47
CA GLY A 476 3.98 -0.83 -1.62
C GLY A 476 2.68 -0.17 -2.08
N GLY A 477 1.56 -0.66 -1.56
CA GLY A 477 0.19 -0.27 -1.93
C GLY A 477 -0.47 -1.30 -2.85
N ILE A 478 -1.80 -1.30 -2.92
CA ILE A 478 -2.57 -2.28 -3.70
C ILE A 478 -2.18 -2.25 -5.18
N PRO A 479 -2.18 -1.09 -5.88
CA PRO A 479 -1.84 -1.04 -7.30
C PRO A 479 -0.43 -1.54 -7.59
N LEU A 480 0.57 -1.12 -6.78
CA LEU A 480 1.96 -1.51 -7.00
C LEU A 480 2.20 -2.99 -6.69
N SER A 481 1.46 -3.57 -5.75
CA SER A 481 1.49 -5.01 -5.47
C SER A 481 0.94 -5.83 -6.63
N LEU A 482 -0.14 -5.37 -7.28
CA LEU A 482 -0.70 -5.99 -8.48
C LEU A 482 0.26 -5.89 -9.67
N LEU A 483 0.89 -4.73 -9.86
CA LEU A 483 1.91 -4.52 -10.89
C LEU A 483 3.17 -5.35 -10.62
N SER A 484 3.57 -5.52 -9.36
CA SER A 484 4.67 -6.41 -8.99
C SER A 484 4.43 -7.85 -9.44
N ALA A 485 3.20 -8.35 -9.27
CA ALA A 485 2.79 -9.67 -9.76
C ALA A 485 2.81 -9.75 -11.29
N LYS A 486 2.37 -8.69 -11.99
CA LYS A 486 2.43 -8.60 -13.46
C LYS A 486 3.87 -8.66 -13.96
N ILE A 487 4.77 -7.90 -13.36
CA ILE A 487 6.21 -7.92 -13.68
C ILE A 487 6.80 -9.32 -13.51
N VAL A 488 6.48 -10.03 -12.41
CA VAL A 488 6.93 -11.41 -12.19
C VAL A 488 6.42 -12.33 -13.29
N SER A 489 5.13 -12.23 -13.63
CA SER A 489 4.52 -13.01 -14.71
C SER A 489 5.26 -12.81 -16.04
N ASP A 490 5.58 -11.56 -16.40
CA ASP A 490 6.31 -11.23 -17.64
C ASP A 490 7.78 -11.69 -17.63
N LEU A 491 8.37 -11.87 -16.46
CA LEU A 491 9.75 -12.38 -16.31
C LEU A 491 9.85 -13.90 -16.45
N ILE A 492 8.78 -14.63 -16.17
CA ILE A 492 8.72 -16.11 -16.23
C ILE A 492 8.66 -16.60 -17.68
N ASP A 493 8.14 -15.80 -18.62
CA ASP A 493 8.03 -16.17 -20.04
C ASP A 493 9.33 -15.95 -20.84
N LYS A 494 10.36 -15.41 -20.22
CA LYS A 494 11.64 -15.08 -20.86
C LYS A 494 12.78 -15.95 -20.34
#